data_81f493d1cbf04f24f26014c5fc39277d
#
_entry.id   81f493d1cbf04f24f26014c5fc39277d
#
_cell.length_a   1.000
_cell.length_b   1.000
_cell.length_c   1.000
_cell.angle_alpha   90.00
_cell.angle_beta   90.00
_cell.angle_gamma   90.00
#
_symmetry.space_group_name_H-M   'P 1'
#
loop_
_entity.id
_entity.type
_entity.pdbx_description
1 polymer ?
#
loop_
_entity_poly.entity_id
_entity_poly.type
_entity_poly.pdbx_seq_one_letter_code
_entity_poly.pdbx_strand_id
1 'polypeptide(L)'
;MATHATKTKLSLARVNPEIKSAYAIYLDSLAPSGRKSMKTLLQQCASILGHNKPIERFNWSALTFEKVHLIRSAFTDAGYAVNSINLALAGLKGIAKTAFNLGQIDADALLRINSVKSLKGNAIRTGRRLTAEEIAKLLVSCNSVPCPAVRSRDRAILLVGIGAGLRCSEICALNLSDIDFKNGALTVKEGKGRKHRQIYLADDILAALIDWKKNRNDNGDALFSKIIKGGKVTGRRLSSSGLDYMLTSLQALSGVEKFTPHDLRRTFITQLLEKGVDINTVRQLAGHSDVSTTTRYDKRDIEWQKQASRGLNYSATVLSP
;
A
#
# COMPACT_ATOMS: atom_id res chain seq x y z
N MET A 1 -42.69 16.26 -14.17
CA MET A 1 -41.47 17.06 -13.97
C MET A 1 -40.27 16.16 -14.27
N ALA A 2 -39.63 16.45 -15.42
CA ALA A 2 -38.58 15.59 -15.96
C ALA A 2 -37.23 15.98 -15.36
N THR A 3 -36.55 14.99 -14.71
CA THR A 3 -35.19 15.14 -14.21
C THR A 3 -34.19 14.99 -15.35
N HIS A 4 -33.52 16.09 -15.68
CA HIS A 4 -32.41 16.13 -16.61
C HIS A 4 -31.18 15.37 -16.05
N ALA A 5 -30.91 14.19 -16.59
CA ALA A 5 -29.64 13.52 -16.43
C ALA A 5 -28.61 14.18 -17.38
N THR A 6 -27.69 14.94 -16.83
CA THR A 6 -26.58 15.55 -17.59
C THR A 6 -25.60 14.44 -17.98
N LYS A 7 -25.71 13.94 -19.23
CA LYS A 7 -24.70 13.09 -19.85
C LYS A 7 -23.45 13.92 -20.10
N THR A 8 -22.41 13.71 -19.31
CA THR A 8 -21.07 14.22 -19.61
C THR A 8 -20.60 13.61 -20.92
N LYS A 9 -20.65 14.38 -22.01
CA LYS A 9 -20.03 14.02 -23.30
C LYS A 9 -18.53 13.88 -23.06
N LEU A 10 -17.98 12.65 -23.13
CA LEU A 10 -16.55 12.46 -23.37
C LEU A 10 -16.22 13.12 -24.70
N SER A 11 -15.56 14.26 -24.67
CA SER A 11 -14.92 14.85 -25.83
C SER A 11 -13.75 13.92 -26.19
N LEU A 12 -13.91 13.13 -27.24
CA LEU A 12 -12.82 12.49 -27.94
C LEU A 12 -11.99 13.59 -28.58
N ALA A 13 -11.09 14.22 -27.83
CA ALA A 13 -10.03 15.04 -28.41
C ALA A 13 -9.35 14.17 -29.46
N ARG A 14 -9.24 14.74 -30.70
CA ARG A 14 -8.54 14.08 -31.81
C ARG A 14 -7.17 13.67 -31.31
N VAL A 15 -7.00 12.37 -31.02
CA VAL A 15 -5.72 11.78 -30.66
C VAL A 15 -4.89 11.88 -31.95
N ASN A 16 -3.97 12.84 -31.99
CA ASN A 16 -2.93 12.86 -33.00
C ASN A 16 -2.17 11.52 -32.83
N PRO A 17 -2.12 10.63 -33.80
CA PRO A 17 -1.49 9.34 -33.65
C PRO A 17 0.03 9.49 -33.77
N GLU A 18 0.66 10.24 -32.86
CA GLU A 18 2.07 10.02 -32.60
C GLU A 18 2.20 8.59 -32.09
N ILE A 19 2.87 7.75 -32.89
CA ILE A 19 3.14 6.35 -32.54
C ILE A 19 3.92 6.38 -31.23
N LYS A 20 3.23 6.16 -30.12
CA LYS A 20 3.85 6.12 -28.79
C LYS A 20 4.93 5.04 -28.79
N SER A 21 6.09 5.35 -28.23
CA SER A 21 7.17 4.37 -28.06
C SER A 21 6.71 3.19 -27.20
N ALA A 22 7.33 2.02 -27.36
CA ALA A 22 7.06 0.84 -26.53
C ALA A 22 7.14 1.15 -25.02
N TYR A 23 8.07 2.01 -24.64
CA TYR A 23 8.21 2.53 -23.28
C TYR A 23 6.97 3.30 -22.81
N ALA A 24 6.47 4.23 -23.61
CA ALA A 24 5.32 5.04 -23.23
C ALA A 24 4.06 4.18 -23.09
N ILE A 25 3.82 3.26 -24.04
CA ILE A 25 2.68 2.33 -24.01
C ILE A 25 2.78 1.42 -22.77
N TYR A 26 3.96 0.88 -22.48
CA TYR A 26 4.18 0.06 -21.30
C TYR A 26 3.88 0.83 -20.01
N LEU A 27 4.40 2.06 -19.85
CA LEU A 27 4.11 2.88 -18.68
C LEU A 27 2.62 3.21 -18.55
N ASP A 28 1.94 3.48 -19.66
CA ASP A 28 0.49 3.77 -19.67
C ASP A 28 -0.34 2.57 -19.22
N SER A 29 0.14 1.34 -19.43
CA SER A 29 -0.51 0.12 -18.94
C SER A 29 -0.45 -0.05 -17.42
N LEU A 30 0.50 0.63 -16.75
CA LEU A 30 0.70 0.53 -15.31
C LEU A 30 -0.29 1.43 -14.53
N ALA A 31 -0.62 1.02 -13.32
CA ALA A 31 -1.34 1.88 -12.39
C ALA A 31 -0.53 3.16 -12.06
N PRO A 32 -1.18 4.32 -11.82
CA PRO A 32 -0.49 5.59 -11.60
C PRO A 32 0.60 5.55 -10.51
N SER A 33 0.37 4.83 -9.42
CA SER A 33 1.36 4.65 -8.33
C SER A 33 2.60 3.86 -8.77
N GLY A 34 2.43 2.85 -9.63
CA GLY A 34 3.52 2.04 -10.17
C GLY A 34 4.36 2.75 -11.22
N ARG A 35 3.76 3.67 -11.99
CA ARG A 35 4.45 4.40 -13.06
C ARG A 35 5.67 5.16 -12.57
N LYS A 36 5.52 5.90 -11.45
CA LYS A 36 6.62 6.72 -10.89
C LYS A 36 7.81 5.85 -10.50
N SER A 37 7.58 4.77 -9.75
CA SER A 37 8.64 3.85 -9.32
C SER A 37 9.27 3.14 -10.51
N MET A 38 8.47 2.68 -11.47
CA MET A 38 8.97 2.03 -12.67
C MET A 38 9.80 2.99 -13.53
N LYS A 39 9.35 4.24 -13.72
CA LYS A 39 10.11 5.27 -14.43
C LYS A 39 11.49 5.49 -13.82
N THR A 40 11.56 5.59 -12.48
CA THR A 40 12.84 5.74 -11.77
C THR A 40 13.77 4.54 -11.99
N LEU A 41 13.26 3.32 -11.87
CA LEU A 41 14.06 2.11 -12.12
C LEU A 41 14.54 1.99 -13.56
N LEU A 42 13.67 2.28 -14.52
CA LEU A 42 14.04 2.25 -15.94
C LEU A 42 15.05 3.34 -16.30
N GLN A 43 14.98 4.52 -15.65
CA GLN A 43 16.01 5.54 -15.80
C GLN A 43 17.37 5.03 -15.32
N GLN A 44 17.43 4.33 -14.21
CA GLN A 44 18.66 3.69 -13.72
C GLN A 44 19.15 2.60 -14.69
N CYS A 45 18.24 1.78 -15.24
CA CYS A 45 18.59 0.79 -16.26
C CYS A 45 19.23 1.45 -17.51
N ALA A 46 18.65 2.56 -17.98
CA ALA A 46 19.18 3.30 -19.12
C ALA A 46 20.56 3.91 -18.81
N SER A 47 20.74 4.46 -17.59
CA SER A 47 22.03 5.03 -17.13
C SER A 47 23.14 3.96 -17.08
N ILE A 48 22.85 2.74 -16.63
CA ILE A 48 23.79 1.61 -16.65
C ILE A 48 24.26 1.31 -18.09
N LEU A 49 23.38 1.52 -19.08
CA LEU A 49 23.71 1.35 -20.51
C LEU A 49 24.34 2.60 -21.14
N GLY A 50 24.80 3.57 -20.31
CA GLY A 50 25.46 4.80 -20.76
C GLY A 50 24.54 5.90 -21.27
N HIS A 51 23.21 5.81 -21.03
CA HIS A 51 22.26 6.81 -21.47
C HIS A 51 22.05 7.90 -20.42
N ASN A 52 22.57 9.10 -20.68
CA ASN A 52 22.49 10.27 -19.77
C ASN A 52 21.48 11.33 -20.21
N LYS A 53 20.61 10.98 -21.20
CA LYS A 53 19.53 11.86 -21.71
C LYS A 53 18.20 11.49 -21.06
N PRO A 54 17.13 12.29 -21.25
CA PRO A 54 15.78 11.90 -20.82
C PRO A 54 15.40 10.51 -21.31
N ILE A 55 14.82 9.71 -20.43
CA ILE A 55 14.54 8.27 -20.66
C ILE A 55 13.61 8.03 -21.85
N GLU A 56 12.79 9.00 -22.19
CA GLU A 56 11.89 8.98 -23.35
C GLU A 56 12.66 8.89 -24.68
N ARG A 57 13.94 9.29 -24.70
CA ARG A 57 14.83 9.24 -25.86
C ARG A 57 15.69 7.97 -25.93
N PHE A 58 15.56 7.09 -24.94
CA PHE A 58 16.29 5.83 -24.96
C PHE A 58 15.66 4.88 -26.02
N ASN A 59 16.50 4.28 -26.84
CA ASN A 59 16.05 3.28 -27.83
C ASN A 59 15.78 1.93 -27.15
N TRP A 60 14.55 1.76 -26.70
CA TRP A 60 14.12 0.54 -26.01
C TRP A 60 13.99 -0.68 -26.93
N SER A 61 13.85 -0.49 -28.25
CA SER A 61 13.85 -1.59 -29.21
C SER A 61 15.26 -2.20 -29.45
N ALA A 62 16.30 -1.49 -29.01
CA ALA A 62 17.67 -2.01 -29.03
C ALA A 62 18.06 -2.81 -27.78
N LEU A 63 17.07 -3.22 -26.93
CA LEU A 63 17.32 -4.15 -25.83
C LEU A 63 17.69 -5.53 -26.37
N THR A 64 18.72 -6.11 -25.77
CA THR A 64 19.15 -7.50 -26.05
C THR A 64 19.26 -8.28 -24.74
N PHE A 65 19.41 -9.60 -24.84
CA PHE A 65 19.68 -10.46 -23.70
C PHE A 65 20.88 -9.97 -22.89
N GLU A 66 21.99 -9.63 -23.56
CA GLU A 66 23.24 -9.20 -22.95
C GLU A 66 23.04 -7.91 -22.14
N LYS A 67 22.32 -6.93 -22.71
CA LYS A 67 22.01 -5.66 -22.03
C LYS A 67 21.16 -5.88 -20.78
N VAL A 68 20.15 -6.73 -20.85
CA VAL A 68 19.30 -7.04 -19.69
C VAL A 68 20.08 -7.80 -18.63
N HIS A 69 20.97 -8.71 -19.05
CA HIS A 69 21.85 -9.43 -18.13
C HIS A 69 22.85 -8.47 -17.46
N LEU A 70 23.47 -7.56 -18.23
CA LEU A 70 24.37 -6.54 -17.71
C LEU A 70 23.68 -5.66 -16.64
N ILE A 71 22.46 -5.19 -16.91
CA ILE A 71 21.67 -4.41 -15.94
C ILE A 71 21.45 -5.22 -14.67
N ARG A 72 21.07 -6.51 -14.79
CA ARG A 72 20.87 -7.38 -13.63
C ARG A 72 22.15 -7.50 -12.79
N SER A 73 23.30 -7.75 -13.43
CA SER A 73 24.59 -7.85 -12.75
C SER A 73 24.96 -6.52 -12.06
N ALA A 74 24.87 -5.40 -12.77
CA ALA A 74 25.19 -4.08 -12.21
C ALA A 74 24.33 -3.73 -10.99
N PHE A 75 23.03 -4.04 -10.98
CA PHE A 75 22.18 -3.86 -9.81
C PHE A 75 22.58 -4.79 -8.65
N THR A 76 23.00 -6.04 -8.97
CA THR A 76 23.44 -7.00 -7.96
C THR A 76 24.75 -6.53 -7.31
N ASP A 77 25.72 -6.10 -8.11
CA ASP A 77 27.03 -5.60 -7.66
C ASP A 77 26.89 -4.32 -6.86
N ALA A 78 25.91 -3.48 -7.21
CA ALA A 78 25.58 -2.27 -6.46
C ALA A 78 24.76 -2.55 -5.18
N GLY A 79 24.49 -3.82 -4.82
CA GLY A 79 23.81 -4.19 -3.58
C GLY A 79 22.31 -3.89 -3.54
N TYR A 80 21.64 -3.76 -4.69
CA TYR A 80 20.19 -3.53 -4.72
C TYR A 80 19.43 -4.73 -4.16
N ALA A 81 18.32 -4.44 -3.47
CA ALA A 81 17.43 -5.50 -2.97
C ALA A 81 16.88 -6.36 -4.12
N VAL A 82 16.84 -7.68 -3.93
CA VAL A 82 16.35 -8.67 -4.92
C VAL A 82 15.00 -8.27 -5.53
N ASN A 83 14.07 -7.75 -4.71
CA ASN A 83 12.78 -7.28 -5.20
C ASN A 83 12.89 -6.09 -6.17
N SER A 84 13.83 -5.18 -5.94
CA SER A 84 14.06 -4.02 -6.83
C SER A 84 14.66 -4.48 -8.16
N ILE A 85 15.60 -5.43 -8.11
CA ILE A 85 16.20 -6.03 -9.31
C ILE A 85 15.12 -6.76 -10.12
N ASN A 86 14.32 -7.60 -9.47
CA ASN A 86 13.25 -8.33 -10.14
C ASN A 86 12.17 -7.41 -10.72
N LEU A 87 11.88 -6.28 -10.04
CA LEU A 87 10.97 -5.27 -10.56
C LEU A 87 11.53 -4.57 -11.81
N ALA A 88 12.83 -4.27 -11.83
CA ALA A 88 13.51 -3.72 -13.00
C ALA A 88 13.46 -4.71 -14.18
N LEU A 89 13.78 -6.00 -13.93
CA LEU A 89 13.68 -7.06 -14.94
C LEU A 89 12.26 -7.20 -15.49
N ALA A 90 11.24 -7.14 -14.63
CA ALA A 90 9.83 -7.16 -15.06
C ALA A 90 9.50 -5.96 -15.96
N GLY A 91 10.03 -4.76 -15.64
CA GLY A 91 9.89 -3.57 -16.46
C GLY A 91 10.53 -3.74 -17.84
N LEU A 92 11.77 -4.21 -17.90
CA LEU A 92 12.48 -4.44 -19.15
C LEU A 92 11.79 -5.48 -20.05
N LYS A 93 11.34 -6.60 -19.46
CA LYS A 93 10.56 -7.62 -20.17
C LYS A 93 9.20 -7.10 -20.64
N GLY A 94 8.54 -6.26 -19.84
CA GLY A 94 7.28 -5.62 -20.20
C GLY A 94 7.44 -4.68 -21.41
N ILE A 95 8.53 -3.89 -21.45
CA ILE A 95 8.87 -3.05 -22.60
C ILE A 95 9.19 -3.90 -23.82
N ALA A 96 10.00 -4.96 -23.68
CA ALA A 96 10.34 -5.86 -24.77
C ALA A 96 9.08 -6.52 -25.37
N LYS A 97 8.15 -6.99 -24.53
CA LYS A 97 6.86 -7.50 -24.98
C LYS A 97 6.05 -6.45 -25.76
N THR A 98 6.06 -5.22 -25.30
CA THR A 98 5.37 -4.12 -25.99
C THR A 98 6.04 -3.80 -27.33
N ALA A 99 7.38 -3.78 -27.38
CA ALA A 99 8.14 -3.58 -28.60
C ALA A 99 7.88 -4.69 -29.62
N PHE A 100 7.77 -5.94 -29.18
CA PHE A 100 7.37 -7.07 -30.04
C PHE A 100 5.96 -6.87 -30.61
N ASN A 101 4.99 -6.48 -29.79
CA ASN A 101 3.63 -6.23 -30.24
C ASN A 101 3.54 -5.06 -31.25
N LEU A 102 4.52 -4.15 -31.23
CA LEU A 102 4.67 -3.06 -32.18
C LEU A 102 5.52 -3.44 -33.42
N GLY A 103 5.97 -4.68 -33.52
CA GLY A 103 6.84 -5.13 -34.63
C GLY A 103 8.26 -4.54 -34.61
N GLN A 104 8.71 -3.99 -33.47
CA GLN A 104 10.02 -3.35 -33.34
C GLN A 104 11.14 -4.34 -33.01
N ILE A 105 10.81 -5.51 -32.46
CA ILE A 105 11.73 -6.65 -32.24
C ILE A 105 11.04 -7.93 -32.70
N ASP A 106 11.82 -8.95 -33.03
CA ASP A 106 11.32 -10.27 -33.40
C ASP A 106 11.04 -11.18 -32.19
N ALA A 107 10.46 -12.34 -32.43
CA ALA A 107 10.11 -13.32 -31.40
C ALA A 107 11.35 -13.93 -30.74
N ASP A 108 12.46 -14.10 -31.46
CA ASP A 108 13.70 -14.68 -30.96
C ASP A 108 14.35 -13.70 -29.94
N ALA A 109 14.42 -12.41 -30.27
CA ALA A 109 14.89 -11.37 -29.32
C ALA A 109 14.04 -11.33 -28.07
N LEU A 110 12.70 -11.38 -28.19
CA LEU A 110 11.80 -11.39 -27.02
C LEU A 110 12.03 -12.65 -26.17
N LEU A 111 12.16 -13.82 -26.79
CA LEU A 111 12.42 -15.09 -26.10
C LEU A 111 13.73 -15.03 -25.30
N ARG A 112 14.81 -14.55 -25.93
CA ARG A 112 16.12 -14.39 -25.28
C ARG A 112 16.04 -13.41 -24.09
N ILE A 113 15.41 -12.25 -24.24
CA ILE A 113 15.20 -11.29 -23.14
C ILE A 113 14.43 -11.94 -21.98
N ASN A 114 13.36 -12.70 -22.29
CA ASN A 114 12.56 -13.37 -21.29
C ASN A 114 13.29 -14.49 -20.54
N SER A 115 14.32 -15.09 -21.16
CA SER A 115 15.14 -16.16 -20.55
C SER A 115 16.02 -15.67 -19.40
N VAL A 116 16.23 -14.34 -19.25
CA VAL A 116 16.96 -13.79 -18.11
C VAL A 116 16.18 -14.08 -16.84
N LYS A 117 16.72 -14.96 -15.98
CA LYS A 117 16.06 -15.42 -14.77
C LYS A 117 16.03 -14.32 -13.70
N SER A 118 14.89 -14.21 -13.02
CA SER A 118 14.77 -13.43 -11.79
C SER A 118 15.67 -14.01 -10.70
N LEU A 119 16.16 -13.15 -9.82
CA LEU A 119 16.97 -13.58 -8.69
C LEU A 119 16.08 -14.30 -7.67
N LYS A 120 16.52 -15.45 -7.21
CA LYS A 120 15.94 -16.11 -6.06
C LYS A 120 16.53 -15.47 -4.80
N GLY A 121 15.71 -15.06 -3.89
CA GLY A 121 16.14 -14.51 -2.62
C GLY A 121 14.95 -14.37 -1.67
N ASN A 122 15.15 -14.75 -0.45
CA ASN A 122 14.22 -14.38 0.62
C ASN A 122 14.50 -12.91 0.93
N ALA A 123 13.64 -12.02 0.44
CA ALA A 123 13.63 -10.65 0.97
C ALA A 123 13.36 -10.78 2.47
N ILE A 124 14.39 -10.55 3.29
CA ILE A 124 14.21 -10.37 4.72
C ILE A 124 13.27 -9.18 4.85
N ARG A 125 12.00 -9.45 5.14
CA ARG A 125 11.02 -8.39 5.34
C ARG A 125 11.28 -7.81 6.71
N THR A 126 11.89 -6.65 6.73
CA THR A 126 12.27 -5.90 7.93
C THR A 126 11.07 -5.33 8.72
N GLY A 127 9.83 -5.56 8.27
CA GLY A 127 8.66 -5.07 8.99
C GLY A 127 8.37 -5.84 10.28
N ARG A 128 7.95 -5.14 11.32
CA ARG A 128 7.63 -5.68 12.64
C ARG A 128 6.17 -5.39 13.02
N ARG A 129 5.64 -6.04 14.04
CA ARG A 129 4.41 -5.62 14.73
C ARG A 129 4.78 -4.70 15.88
N LEU A 130 3.88 -3.81 16.27
CA LEU A 130 4.01 -3.06 17.50
C LEU A 130 3.47 -3.89 18.68
N THR A 131 4.16 -3.80 19.80
CA THR A 131 3.69 -4.39 21.05
C THR A 131 2.62 -3.52 21.69
N ALA A 132 1.88 -4.07 22.67
CA ALA A 132 0.88 -3.30 23.43
C ALA A 132 1.52 -2.11 24.17
N GLU A 133 2.73 -2.33 24.71
CA GLU A 133 3.49 -1.28 25.42
C GLU A 133 3.92 -0.15 24.47
N GLU A 134 4.37 -0.47 23.26
CA GLU A 134 4.73 0.52 22.25
C GLU A 134 3.51 1.33 21.81
N ILE A 135 2.37 0.68 21.61
CA ILE A 135 1.11 1.34 21.29
C ILE A 135 0.71 2.29 22.42
N ALA A 136 0.81 1.86 23.68
CA ALA A 136 0.53 2.69 24.84
C ALA A 136 1.46 3.92 24.89
N LYS A 137 2.78 3.75 24.70
CA LYS A 137 3.76 4.85 24.64
C LYS A 137 3.42 5.85 23.53
N LEU A 138 3.06 5.37 22.35
CA LEU A 138 2.66 6.21 21.21
C LEU A 138 1.40 7.04 21.54
N LEU A 139 0.39 6.41 22.15
CA LEU A 139 -0.85 7.09 22.56
C LEU A 139 -0.60 8.14 23.64
N VAL A 140 0.25 7.86 24.63
CA VAL A 140 0.68 8.83 25.64
C VAL A 140 1.40 10.00 24.96
N SER A 141 2.31 9.73 24.03
CA SER A 141 3.03 10.76 23.31
C SER A 141 2.12 11.63 22.43
N CYS A 142 1.06 11.06 21.83
CA CYS A 142 0.02 11.86 21.16
C CYS A 142 -0.60 12.86 22.14
N ASN A 143 -0.91 12.44 23.36
CA ASN A 143 -1.54 13.31 24.37
C ASN A 143 -0.62 14.43 24.83
N SER A 144 0.70 14.28 24.76
CA SER A 144 1.69 15.28 25.12
C SER A 144 1.85 16.41 24.09
N VAL A 145 1.27 16.26 22.90
CA VAL A 145 1.32 17.30 21.85
C VAL A 145 0.46 18.50 22.25
N PRO A 146 1.01 19.73 22.37
CA PRO A 146 0.27 20.89 22.88
C PRO A 146 -0.92 21.28 21.99
N CYS A 147 -0.79 21.17 20.67
CA CYS A 147 -1.83 21.58 19.72
C CYS A 147 -2.97 20.55 19.67
N PRO A 148 -4.21 20.91 20.06
CA PRO A 148 -5.34 19.97 20.08
C PRO A 148 -5.63 19.34 18.73
N ALA A 149 -5.55 20.12 17.65
CA ALA A 149 -5.80 19.60 16.29
C ALA A 149 -4.74 18.57 15.86
N VAL A 150 -3.46 18.79 16.19
CA VAL A 150 -2.40 17.82 15.89
C VAL A 150 -2.58 16.56 16.73
N ARG A 151 -2.79 16.73 18.04
CA ARG A 151 -3.00 15.65 19.00
C ARG A 151 -4.14 14.74 18.60
N SER A 152 -5.32 15.29 18.34
CA SER A 152 -6.51 14.50 18.00
C SER A 152 -6.38 13.83 16.64
N ARG A 153 -5.77 14.51 15.62
CA ARG A 153 -5.51 13.91 14.31
C ARG A 153 -4.55 12.74 14.41
N ASP A 154 -3.42 12.92 15.07
CA ASP A 154 -2.35 11.93 15.10
C ASP A 154 -2.78 10.70 15.91
N ARG A 155 -3.53 10.90 17.00
CA ARG A 155 -4.17 9.83 17.76
C ARG A 155 -5.16 9.04 16.90
N ALA A 156 -6.05 9.72 16.18
CA ALA A 156 -7.03 9.07 15.32
C ALA A 156 -6.36 8.29 14.16
N ILE A 157 -5.33 8.84 13.53
CA ILE A 157 -4.56 8.15 12.47
C ILE A 157 -3.89 6.88 13.02
N LEU A 158 -3.24 6.97 14.17
CA LEU A 158 -2.57 5.83 14.80
C LEU A 158 -3.58 4.72 15.10
N LEU A 159 -4.69 5.04 15.75
CA LEU A 159 -5.73 4.07 16.11
C LEU A 159 -6.41 3.45 14.88
N VAL A 160 -6.73 4.24 13.86
CA VAL A 160 -7.25 3.71 12.59
C VAL A 160 -6.23 2.80 11.90
N GLY A 161 -4.94 3.15 11.93
CA GLY A 161 -3.88 2.33 11.34
C GLY A 161 -3.78 0.95 11.97
N ILE A 162 -3.81 0.87 13.31
CA ILE A 162 -3.70 -0.40 14.05
C ILE A 162 -5.02 -1.14 14.23
N GLY A 163 -6.15 -0.45 14.19
CA GLY A 163 -7.47 -1.05 14.46
C GLY A 163 -8.32 -1.32 13.22
N ALA A 164 -7.98 -0.73 12.07
CA ALA A 164 -8.64 -1.02 10.80
C ALA A 164 -7.68 -1.58 9.73
N GLY A 165 -6.39 -1.64 10.01
CA GLY A 165 -5.40 -2.28 9.16
C GLY A 165 -5.27 -1.68 7.76
N LEU A 166 -5.52 -0.40 7.59
CA LEU A 166 -5.52 0.28 6.31
C LEU A 166 -4.11 0.41 5.71
N ARG A 167 -4.01 0.42 4.37
CA ARG A 167 -2.78 0.83 3.68
C ARG A 167 -2.55 2.33 3.85
N CYS A 168 -1.30 2.79 3.79
CA CYS A 168 -0.96 4.21 3.82
C CYS A 168 -1.82 5.04 2.85
N SER A 169 -1.94 4.57 1.61
CA SER A 169 -2.75 5.24 0.58
C SER A 169 -4.25 5.25 0.90
N GLU A 170 -4.76 4.21 1.57
CA GLU A 170 -6.15 4.12 2.00
C GLU A 170 -6.43 5.12 3.14
N ILE A 171 -5.55 5.18 4.15
CA ILE A 171 -5.66 6.18 5.24
C ILE A 171 -5.71 7.60 4.66
N CYS A 172 -4.79 7.91 3.75
CA CYS A 172 -4.75 9.22 3.12
C CYS A 172 -5.96 9.49 2.22
N ALA A 173 -6.59 8.47 1.65
CA ALA A 173 -7.71 8.63 0.72
C ALA A 173 -9.07 8.78 1.42
N LEU A 174 -9.20 8.46 2.71
CA LEU A 174 -10.46 8.52 3.45
C LEU A 174 -11.12 9.89 3.40
N ASN A 175 -12.44 9.89 3.27
CA ASN A 175 -13.30 11.06 3.42
C ASN A 175 -14.12 10.96 4.70
N LEU A 176 -14.66 12.06 5.15
CA LEU A 176 -15.62 12.08 6.29
C LEU A 176 -16.83 11.19 6.00
N SER A 177 -17.32 11.19 4.75
CA SER A 177 -18.45 10.39 4.31
C SER A 177 -18.18 8.88 4.30
N ASP A 178 -16.92 8.44 4.45
CA ASP A 178 -16.58 7.02 4.53
C ASP A 178 -16.75 6.45 5.95
N ILE A 179 -17.06 7.31 6.94
CA ILE A 179 -17.31 6.91 8.33
C ILE A 179 -18.81 7.06 8.65
N ASP A 180 -19.41 5.96 9.01
CA ASP A 180 -20.72 5.97 9.69
C ASP A 180 -20.48 6.08 11.20
N PHE A 181 -20.54 7.31 11.72
CA PHE A 181 -20.31 7.59 13.14
C PHE A 181 -21.42 7.03 14.05
N LYS A 182 -22.60 6.71 13.51
CA LYS A 182 -23.69 6.15 14.28
C LYS A 182 -23.50 4.65 14.52
N ASN A 183 -23.09 3.92 13.48
CA ASN A 183 -22.93 2.49 13.54
C ASN A 183 -21.45 2.04 13.72
N GLY A 184 -20.53 2.98 13.86
CA GLY A 184 -19.10 2.68 14.01
C GLY A 184 -18.48 1.99 12.82
N ALA A 185 -18.97 2.24 11.60
CA ALA A 185 -18.52 1.55 10.40
C ALA A 185 -17.65 2.45 9.51
N LEU A 186 -16.54 1.90 9.02
CA LEU A 186 -15.63 2.54 8.08
C LEU A 186 -15.67 1.80 6.74
N THR A 187 -15.98 2.53 5.67
CA THR A 187 -16.00 2.02 4.30
C THR A 187 -14.70 2.34 3.58
N VAL A 188 -13.96 1.33 3.18
CA VAL A 188 -12.74 1.48 2.39
C VAL A 188 -13.07 1.27 0.93
N LYS A 189 -12.94 2.33 0.13
CA LYS A 189 -13.18 2.30 -1.32
C LYS A 189 -11.93 1.84 -2.04
N GLU A 190 -12.01 0.74 -2.79
CA GLU A 190 -10.93 0.32 -3.69
C GLU A 190 -11.08 1.03 -5.05
N GLY A 191 -9.95 1.53 -5.61
CA GLY A 191 -9.98 2.30 -6.86
C GLY A 191 -10.59 1.55 -8.05
N LYS A 192 -11.28 2.30 -8.95
CA LYS A 192 -11.89 1.88 -10.23
C LYS A 192 -12.75 0.60 -10.18
N GLY A 193 -13.99 0.74 -9.69
CA GLY A 193 -15.06 -0.28 -9.85
C GLY A 193 -14.88 -1.55 -9.03
N ARG A 194 -14.03 -1.53 -8.02
CA ARG A 194 -13.73 -2.69 -7.17
C ARG A 194 -14.49 -2.67 -5.85
N LYS A 195 -14.61 -3.86 -5.27
CA LYS A 195 -15.36 -4.15 -4.07
C LYS A 195 -14.96 -3.20 -2.94
N HIS A 196 -15.95 -2.51 -2.38
CA HIS A 196 -15.78 -1.82 -1.11
C HIS A 196 -15.69 -2.86 0.01
N ARG A 197 -14.86 -2.59 1.02
CA ARG A 197 -14.89 -3.37 2.26
C ARG A 197 -15.32 -2.47 3.41
N GLN A 198 -16.09 -3.04 4.29
CA GLN A 198 -16.55 -2.39 5.50
C GLN A 198 -15.81 -2.98 6.71
N ILE A 199 -15.40 -2.12 7.62
CA ILE A 199 -14.69 -2.49 8.85
C ILE A 199 -15.46 -1.83 9.99
N TYR A 200 -15.84 -2.60 11.00
CA TYR A 200 -16.44 -2.07 12.21
C TYR A 200 -15.33 -1.66 13.19
N LEU A 201 -15.41 -0.45 13.65
CA LEU A 201 -14.41 0.18 14.51
C LEU A 201 -14.72 -0.09 15.98
N ALA A 202 -13.71 -0.37 16.78
CA ALA A 202 -13.85 -0.40 18.22
C ALA A 202 -14.16 1.01 18.78
N ASP A 203 -14.79 1.05 19.95
CA ASP A 203 -15.31 2.30 20.53
C ASP A 203 -14.24 3.36 20.77
N ASP A 204 -13.04 2.96 21.14
CA ASP A 204 -11.89 3.85 21.36
C ASP A 204 -11.40 4.51 20.05
N ILE A 205 -11.47 3.78 18.93
CA ILE A 205 -11.14 4.29 17.60
C ILE A 205 -12.19 5.29 17.14
N LEU A 206 -13.47 4.93 17.34
CA LEU A 206 -14.59 5.80 17.00
C LEU A 206 -14.55 7.10 17.82
N ALA A 207 -14.28 7.01 19.12
CA ALA A 207 -14.13 8.16 20.00
C ALA A 207 -12.98 9.09 19.54
N ALA A 208 -11.84 8.53 19.13
CA ALA A 208 -10.73 9.31 18.59
C ALA A 208 -11.08 10.02 17.27
N LEU A 209 -11.85 9.38 16.41
CA LEU A 209 -12.33 9.99 15.16
C LEU A 209 -13.34 11.12 15.43
N ILE A 210 -14.20 10.95 16.41
CA ILE A 210 -15.15 12.01 16.86
C ILE A 210 -14.38 13.19 17.43
N ASP A 211 -13.36 12.96 18.28
CA ASP A 211 -12.51 14.01 18.82
C ASP A 211 -11.77 14.76 17.70
N TRP A 212 -11.18 14.04 16.75
CA TRP A 212 -10.58 14.68 15.58
C TRP A 212 -11.58 15.51 14.79
N LYS A 213 -12.79 14.98 14.53
CA LYS A 213 -13.84 15.70 13.82
C LYS A 213 -14.22 17.02 14.50
N LYS A 214 -14.21 17.07 15.84
CA LYS A 214 -14.46 18.29 16.61
C LYS A 214 -13.32 19.32 16.50
N ASN A 215 -12.08 18.85 16.45
CA ASN A 215 -10.89 19.70 16.49
C ASN A 215 -10.39 20.16 15.10
N ARG A 216 -10.91 19.59 14.00
CA ARG A 216 -10.36 19.85 12.67
C ARG A 216 -10.68 21.26 12.12
N ASN A 217 -11.80 21.88 12.52
CA ASN A 217 -12.18 23.26 12.15
C ASN A 217 -11.96 23.62 10.66
N ASP A 218 -12.24 22.69 9.73
CA ASP A 218 -12.17 22.89 8.28
C ASP A 218 -13.39 22.29 7.59
N ASN A 219 -13.69 22.74 6.37
CA ASN A 219 -14.80 22.28 5.55
C ASN A 219 -14.38 21.28 4.47
N GLY A 220 -13.17 20.73 4.56
CA GLY A 220 -12.69 19.77 3.56
C GLY A 220 -13.32 18.39 3.70
N ASP A 221 -13.52 17.69 2.58
CA ASP A 221 -14.08 16.33 2.56
C ASP A 221 -13.13 15.26 3.10
N ALA A 222 -11.82 15.52 3.02
CA ALA A 222 -10.82 14.55 3.48
C ALA A 222 -10.96 14.26 4.97
N LEU A 223 -10.99 12.98 5.38
CA LEU A 223 -11.04 12.64 6.80
C LEU A 223 -9.81 13.20 7.53
N PHE A 224 -8.62 13.00 6.99
CA PHE A 224 -7.39 13.52 7.57
C PHE A 224 -6.82 14.66 6.72
N SER A 225 -6.72 15.83 7.34
CA SER A 225 -6.23 17.05 6.70
C SER A 225 -4.78 17.35 7.07
N LYS A 226 -4.07 18.03 6.17
CA LYS A 226 -2.76 18.59 6.44
C LYS A 226 -2.90 19.72 7.48
N ILE A 227 -2.06 19.70 8.49
CA ILE A 227 -1.89 20.78 9.47
C ILE A 227 -0.55 21.46 9.18
N ILE A 228 -0.53 22.79 9.17
CA ILE A 228 0.67 23.59 8.97
C ILE A 228 1.18 24.15 10.30
N LYS A 229 2.38 24.79 10.27
CA LYS A 229 2.97 25.44 11.43
C LYS A 229 1.95 26.36 12.11
N GLY A 230 1.90 26.32 13.43
CA GLY A 230 0.89 27.06 14.23
C GLY A 230 -0.41 26.28 14.43
N GLY A 231 -0.54 25.04 14.01
CA GLY A 231 -1.70 24.18 14.29
C GLY A 231 -2.91 24.43 13.39
N LYS A 232 -2.77 25.25 12.33
CA LYS A 232 -3.87 25.55 11.39
C LYS A 232 -4.15 24.35 10.49
N VAL A 233 -5.37 23.83 10.55
CA VAL A 233 -5.89 22.80 9.66
C VAL A 233 -6.22 23.43 8.30
N THR A 234 -5.79 22.83 7.19
CA THR A 234 -5.84 23.45 5.86
C THR A 234 -7.01 23.00 5.00
N GLY A 235 -7.78 22.00 5.41
CA GLY A 235 -8.77 21.30 4.57
C GLY A 235 -8.16 20.47 3.43
N ARG A 236 -6.88 20.61 3.16
CA ARG A 236 -6.18 19.79 2.16
C ARG A 236 -5.89 18.41 2.71
N ARG A 237 -6.10 17.40 1.89
CA ARG A 237 -5.85 15.99 2.22
C ARG A 237 -4.41 15.76 2.70
N LEU A 238 -4.24 14.93 3.73
CA LEU A 238 -2.94 14.45 4.18
C LEU A 238 -2.31 13.58 3.08
N SER A 239 -1.05 13.87 2.75
CA SER A 239 -0.29 13.05 1.80
C SER A 239 0.41 11.88 2.48
N SER A 240 0.83 10.87 1.70
CA SER A 240 1.63 9.75 2.24
C SER A 240 2.91 10.24 2.91
N SER A 241 3.62 11.22 2.33
CA SER A 241 4.80 11.83 2.97
C SER A 241 4.45 12.59 4.25
N GLY A 242 3.27 13.19 4.31
CA GLY A 242 2.77 13.84 5.54
C GLY A 242 2.47 12.82 6.64
N LEU A 243 1.92 11.66 6.28
CA LEU A 243 1.70 10.54 7.20
C LEU A 243 3.04 9.98 7.70
N ASP A 244 4.01 9.76 6.82
CA ASP A 244 5.34 9.28 7.19
C ASP A 244 6.05 10.27 8.13
N TYR A 245 5.96 11.58 7.84
CA TYR A 245 6.50 12.62 8.71
C TYR A 245 5.86 12.61 10.10
N MET A 246 4.53 12.50 10.19
CA MET A 246 3.79 12.40 11.44
C MET A 246 4.26 11.20 12.28
N LEU A 247 4.33 10.01 11.66
CA LEU A 247 4.79 8.80 12.35
C LEU A 247 6.24 8.93 12.81
N THR A 248 7.13 9.51 11.99
CA THR A 248 8.53 9.75 12.37
C THR A 248 8.64 10.70 13.56
N SER A 249 7.85 11.77 13.57
CA SER A 249 7.79 12.71 14.69
C SER A 249 7.29 12.05 15.96
N LEU A 250 6.27 11.20 15.85
CA LEU A 250 5.71 10.48 17.00
C LEU A 250 6.69 9.42 17.53
N GLN A 251 7.44 8.75 16.67
CA GLN A 251 8.53 7.84 17.07
C GLN A 251 9.61 8.56 17.88
N ALA A 252 10.05 9.71 17.37
CA ALA A 252 11.05 10.52 18.07
C ALA A 252 10.56 10.98 19.45
N LEU A 253 9.28 11.34 19.56
CA LEU A 253 8.68 11.81 20.83
C LEU A 253 8.49 10.67 21.83
N SER A 254 8.13 9.47 21.37
CA SER A 254 7.80 8.31 22.22
C SER A 254 9.00 7.46 22.59
N GLY A 255 10.12 7.58 21.86
CA GLY A 255 11.26 6.67 21.97
C GLY A 255 10.98 5.25 21.46
N VAL A 256 9.85 5.04 20.77
CA VAL A 256 9.52 3.73 20.17
C VAL A 256 10.41 3.49 18.95
N GLU A 257 10.90 2.25 18.82
CA GLU A 257 11.71 1.83 17.69
C GLU A 257 11.01 2.13 16.35
N LYS A 258 11.80 2.41 15.32
CA LYS A 258 11.29 2.78 13.99
C LYS A 258 10.27 1.77 13.45
N PHE A 259 9.14 2.29 12.99
CA PHE A 259 8.09 1.56 12.32
C PHE A 259 7.50 2.40 11.17
N THR A 260 6.75 1.75 10.30
CA THR A 260 6.16 2.32 9.08
C THR A 260 4.64 2.19 9.11
N PRO A 261 3.88 2.88 8.22
CA PRO A 261 2.44 2.64 8.09
C PRO A 261 2.09 1.18 7.82
N HIS A 262 2.98 0.45 7.15
CA HIS A 262 2.76 -0.98 6.89
C HIS A 262 2.86 -1.84 8.15
N ASP A 263 3.63 -1.40 9.14
CA ASP A 263 3.76 -2.10 10.42
C ASP A 263 2.52 -1.91 11.31
N LEU A 264 1.81 -0.77 11.20
CA LEU A 264 0.49 -0.59 11.82
C LEU A 264 -0.49 -1.63 11.28
N ARG A 265 -0.56 -1.79 9.96
CA ARG A 265 -1.39 -2.80 9.31
C ARG A 265 -0.96 -4.23 9.66
N ARG A 266 0.35 -4.49 9.75
CA ARG A 266 0.88 -5.77 10.21
C ARG A 266 0.41 -6.08 11.63
N THR A 267 0.44 -5.09 12.52
CA THR A 267 -0.05 -5.21 13.89
C THR A 267 -1.52 -5.63 13.92
N PHE A 268 -2.38 -4.98 13.13
CA PHE A 268 -3.79 -5.34 13.00
C PHE A 268 -3.99 -6.79 12.58
N ILE A 269 -3.31 -7.21 11.49
CA ILE A 269 -3.44 -8.57 10.95
C ILE A 269 -2.98 -9.61 11.98
N THR A 270 -1.81 -9.38 12.59
CA THR A 270 -1.25 -10.31 13.56
C THR A 270 -2.12 -10.43 14.80
N GLN A 271 -2.64 -9.31 15.32
CA GLN A 271 -3.54 -9.32 16.48
C GLN A 271 -4.85 -10.09 16.21
N LEU A 272 -5.43 -9.96 15.01
CA LEU A 272 -6.63 -10.73 14.65
C LEU A 272 -6.35 -12.23 14.58
N LEU A 273 -5.23 -12.63 13.97
CA LEU A 273 -4.83 -14.04 13.90
C LEU A 273 -4.54 -14.61 15.31
N GLU A 274 -3.87 -13.85 16.18
CA GLU A 274 -3.61 -14.25 17.59
C GLU A 274 -4.91 -14.38 18.41
N LYS A 275 -5.94 -13.59 18.08
CA LYS A 275 -7.29 -13.74 18.67
C LYS A 275 -8.10 -14.90 18.09
N GLY A 276 -7.53 -15.71 17.19
CA GLY A 276 -8.17 -16.86 16.61
C GLY A 276 -9.13 -16.55 15.44
N VAL A 277 -9.16 -15.31 14.94
CA VAL A 277 -9.97 -14.99 13.75
C VAL A 277 -9.47 -15.79 12.56
N ASP A 278 -10.38 -16.37 11.79
CA ASP A 278 -10.02 -17.16 10.63
C ASP A 278 -9.31 -16.34 9.54
N ILE A 279 -8.42 -17.00 8.81
CA ILE A 279 -7.52 -16.34 7.87
C ILE A 279 -8.27 -15.66 6.69
N ASN A 280 -9.43 -16.18 6.28
CA ASN A 280 -10.21 -15.57 5.20
C ASN A 280 -10.91 -14.30 5.67
N THR A 281 -11.44 -14.28 6.89
CA THR A 281 -11.98 -13.07 7.51
C THR A 281 -10.89 -12.01 7.64
N VAL A 282 -9.71 -12.37 8.15
CA VAL A 282 -8.57 -11.45 8.24
C VAL A 282 -8.15 -10.95 6.86
N ARG A 283 -8.11 -11.82 5.84
CA ARG A 283 -7.82 -11.44 4.46
C ARG A 283 -8.83 -10.42 3.91
N GLN A 284 -10.13 -10.64 4.16
CA GLN A 284 -11.20 -9.74 3.71
C GLN A 284 -11.09 -8.37 4.41
N LEU A 285 -10.94 -8.33 5.73
CA LEU A 285 -10.77 -7.11 6.52
C LEU A 285 -9.52 -6.33 6.08
N ALA A 286 -8.41 -7.04 5.86
CA ALA A 286 -7.20 -6.43 5.34
C ALA A 286 -7.32 -6.00 3.86
N GLY A 287 -8.23 -6.55 3.07
CA GLY A 287 -8.31 -6.31 1.63
C GLY A 287 -7.11 -6.88 0.87
N HIS A 288 -6.73 -8.12 1.20
CA HIS A 288 -5.74 -8.86 0.41
C HIS A 288 -6.45 -9.62 -0.71
N SER A 289 -5.98 -9.42 -1.94
CA SER A 289 -6.49 -10.17 -3.11
C SER A 289 -6.13 -11.65 -3.04
N ASP A 290 -4.98 -11.98 -2.42
CA ASP A 290 -4.44 -13.32 -2.30
C ASP A 290 -4.28 -13.72 -0.82
N VAL A 291 -4.73 -14.92 -0.48
CA VAL A 291 -4.59 -15.53 0.85
C VAL A 291 -3.12 -15.68 1.24
N SER A 292 -2.24 -16.03 0.29
CA SER A 292 -0.80 -16.17 0.53
C SER A 292 -0.15 -14.92 1.15
N THR A 293 -0.76 -13.75 0.93
CA THR A 293 -0.33 -12.52 1.57
C THR A 293 -0.65 -12.52 3.07
N THR A 294 -1.78 -13.10 3.48
CA THR A 294 -2.20 -13.18 4.89
C THR A 294 -1.48 -14.29 5.64
N THR A 295 -1.26 -15.45 5.02
CA THR A 295 -0.52 -16.58 5.64
C THR A 295 0.88 -16.20 6.11
N ARG A 296 1.50 -15.20 5.49
CA ARG A 296 2.83 -14.71 5.90
C ARG A 296 2.85 -14.04 7.28
N TYR A 297 1.70 -13.67 7.81
CA TYR A 297 1.53 -13.10 9.15
C TYR A 297 1.09 -14.15 10.16
N ASP A 298 0.68 -15.34 9.71
CA ASP A 298 0.30 -16.43 10.58
C ASP A 298 1.55 -17.05 11.20
N LYS A 299 1.72 -16.83 12.49
CA LYS A 299 2.81 -17.37 13.30
C LYS A 299 2.30 -18.37 14.32
N ARG A 300 1.06 -18.86 14.14
CA ARG A 300 0.51 -19.86 15.03
C ARG A 300 1.35 -21.13 14.92
N ASP A 301 1.84 -21.57 16.05
CA ASP A 301 2.78 -22.67 16.17
C ASP A 301 2.09 -24.04 16.35
N ILE A 302 2.89 -25.08 16.57
CA ILE A 302 2.42 -26.44 16.81
C ILE A 302 1.50 -26.51 18.06
N GLU A 303 1.71 -25.66 19.05
CA GLU A 303 0.91 -25.67 20.27
C GLU A 303 -0.52 -25.18 19.98
N TRP A 304 -0.67 -24.18 19.13
CA TRP A 304 -2.00 -23.74 18.65
C TRP A 304 -2.71 -24.85 17.85
N GLN A 305 -1.96 -25.58 17.00
CA GLN A 305 -2.51 -26.74 16.26
C GLN A 305 -2.97 -27.85 17.22
N LYS A 306 -2.22 -28.12 18.26
CA LYS A 306 -2.59 -29.08 19.32
C LYS A 306 -3.85 -28.65 20.07
N GLN A 307 -3.95 -27.37 20.44
CA GLN A 307 -5.15 -26.84 21.11
C GLN A 307 -6.40 -26.95 20.22
N ALA A 308 -6.28 -26.56 18.93
CA ALA A 308 -7.35 -26.67 17.98
C ALA A 308 -7.83 -28.12 17.80
N SER A 309 -6.87 -29.08 17.70
CA SER A 309 -7.21 -30.50 17.56
C SER A 309 -7.82 -31.09 18.83
N ARG A 310 -7.30 -30.72 20.01
CA ARG A 310 -7.83 -31.17 21.31
C ARG A 310 -9.20 -30.59 21.64
N GLY A 311 -9.55 -29.43 21.05
CA GLY A 311 -10.86 -28.82 21.19
C GLY A 311 -12.00 -29.64 20.56
N LEU A 312 -11.68 -30.62 19.70
CA LEU A 312 -12.63 -31.59 19.16
C LEU A 312 -12.93 -32.68 20.19
N ASN A 313 -13.67 -32.33 21.26
CA ASN A 313 -14.06 -33.28 22.29
C ASN A 313 -15.51 -33.74 22.06
N TYR A 314 -15.68 -35.01 21.66
CA TYR A 314 -16.99 -35.60 21.36
C TYR A 314 -17.68 -36.18 22.59
N SER A 315 -16.97 -36.33 23.72
CA SER A 315 -17.56 -36.95 24.92
C SER A 315 -18.61 -36.08 25.62
N ALA A 316 -18.64 -34.77 25.38
CA ALA A 316 -19.63 -33.85 25.93
C ALA A 316 -20.97 -33.88 25.20
N THR A 317 -21.06 -34.45 23.98
CA THR A 317 -22.24 -34.41 23.13
C THR A 317 -23.15 -35.61 23.35
N VAL A 318 -22.73 -36.64 24.10
CA VAL A 318 -23.43 -37.92 24.25
C VAL A 318 -24.23 -38.03 25.57
N LEU A 319 -24.12 -37.03 26.47
CA LEU A 319 -24.69 -37.13 27.83
C LEU A 319 -25.70 -35.99 28.16
N SER A 320 -26.51 -35.54 27.20
CA SER A 320 -27.72 -34.80 27.54
C SER A 320 -28.94 -35.63 27.10
N PRO A 321 -29.76 -36.14 28.06
CA PRO A 321 -30.97 -36.87 27.76
C PRO A 321 -32.05 -35.96 27.14
#